data_644d57ad8f493e0c38ce35474bdb9bbf
#
_entry.id   644d57ad8f493e0c38ce35474bdb9bbf
#
_cell.length_a   1.000
_cell.length_b   1.000
_cell.length_c   1.000
_cell.angle_alpha   90.00
_cell.angle_beta   90.00
_cell.angle_gamma   90.00
#
_symmetry.space_group_name_H-M   'P 1'
#
loop_
_entity.id
_entity.type
_entity.pdbx_description
1 polymer ?
#
loop_
_entity_poly.entity_id
_entity_poly.type
_entity_poly.pdbx_seq_one_letter_code
_entity_poly.pdbx_strand_id
1 'polypeptide(L)'
;MAKLTKWILPTIILCCMGVLYSCNGNGCDLDAEVKSTELLRTSQSWNGIELPDYPQGRPELVAVKYMVPPGEKLGWHHHVAMNHGVLVQGELTIIGLDGQTKVVREGEIVVEMVDAIHHGENRGTKPVVLYMFYLSQKDLPLSVQHPEIPME
;
A
#
# COMPACT_ATOMS: atom_id res chain seq x y z
N MET A 1 33.85 -80.39 -43.57
CA MET A 1 34.09 -78.96 -43.88
C MET A 1 32.83 -78.23 -43.56
N ALA A 2 32.71 -77.66 -42.35
CA ALA A 2 31.49 -76.91 -41.92
C ALA A 2 31.79 -75.39 -41.97
N LYS A 3 30.99 -74.67 -42.77
CA LYS A 3 31.09 -73.20 -42.87
C LYS A 3 30.34 -72.57 -41.72
N LEU A 4 31.05 -71.81 -40.89
CA LEU A 4 30.48 -70.98 -39.81
C LEU A 4 29.92 -69.69 -40.40
N THR A 5 28.60 -69.54 -40.36
CA THR A 5 27.94 -68.33 -40.77
C THR A 5 27.83 -67.40 -39.54
N LYS A 6 28.53 -66.24 -39.58
CA LYS A 6 28.43 -65.19 -38.54
C LYS A 6 27.14 -64.40 -38.75
N TRP A 7 26.30 -64.46 -37.74
CA TRP A 7 25.14 -63.55 -37.67
C TRP A 7 25.55 -62.21 -37.05
N ILE A 8 25.43 -61.15 -37.80
CA ILE A 8 25.63 -59.77 -37.34
C ILE A 8 24.27 -59.27 -36.84
N LEU A 9 24.11 -59.03 -35.54
CA LEU A 9 22.96 -58.34 -34.96
C LEU A 9 23.13 -56.84 -35.21
N PRO A 10 22.10 -56.17 -35.71
CA PRO A 10 22.13 -54.72 -35.75
C PRO A 10 21.84 -54.17 -34.35
N THR A 11 22.77 -53.38 -33.85
CA THR A 11 22.60 -52.60 -32.62
C THR A 11 21.60 -51.48 -32.88
N ILE A 12 20.41 -51.58 -32.29
CA ILE A 12 19.43 -50.51 -32.32
C ILE A 12 19.90 -49.45 -31.31
N ILE A 13 20.40 -48.34 -31.81
CA ILE A 13 20.65 -47.13 -30.99
C ILE A 13 19.32 -46.46 -30.74
N LEU A 14 18.78 -46.66 -29.55
CA LEU A 14 17.62 -45.96 -29.05
C LEU A 14 18.03 -44.51 -28.72
N CYS A 15 17.80 -43.60 -29.66
CA CYS A 15 18.00 -42.18 -29.47
C CYS A 15 16.91 -41.65 -28.52
N CYS A 16 17.24 -41.60 -27.21
CA CYS A 16 16.40 -40.88 -26.24
C CYS A 16 16.48 -39.39 -26.56
N MET A 17 15.51 -38.88 -27.32
CA MET A 17 15.25 -37.44 -27.37
C MET A 17 14.74 -36.99 -25.99
N GLY A 18 15.68 -36.54 -25.16
CA GLY A 18 15.38 -35.80 -23.95
C GLY A 18 14.71 -34.49 -24.35
N VAL A 19 13.41 -34.42 -24.15
CA VAL A 19 12.68 -33.13 -24.17
C VAL A 19 13.19 -32.36 -22.98
N LEU A 20 14.10 -31.41 -23.24
CA LEU A 20 14.47 -30.40 -22.23
C LEU A 20 13.25 -29.48 -22.06
N TYR A 21 12.43 -29.78 -21.07
CA TYR A 21 11.52 -28.79 -20.51
C TYR A 21 12.39 -27.67 -19.94
N SER A 22 12.54 -26.58 -20.71
CA SER A 22 13.01 -25.33 -20.18
C SER A 22 11.92 -24.81 -19.24
N CYS A 23 12.04 -25.08 -17.96
CA CYS A 23 11.33 -24.34 -16.94
C CYS A 23 11.86 -22.90 -16.98
N ASN A 24 11.13 -22.01 -17.65
CA ASN A 24 11.19 -20.57 -17.39
C ASN A 24 10.59 -20.34 -16.00
N GLY A 25 11.20 -20.91 -14.98
CA GLY A 25 11.01 -20.46 -13.61
C GLY A 25 11.70 -19.12 -13.49
N ASN A 26 10.95 -18.08 -13.15
CA ASN A 26 11.52 -16.92 -12.48
C ASN A 26 12.21 -17.49 -11.22
N GLY A 27 13.46 -17.87 -11.36
CA GLY A 27 14.28 -18.32 -10.25
C GLY A 27 14.26 -17.23 -9.21
N CYS A 28 13.86 -17.58 -8.00
CA CYS A 28 14.10 -16.72 -6.85
C CYS A 28 15.60 -16.43 -6.87
N ASP A 29 15.98 -15.20 -7.12
CA ASP A 29 17.37 -14.76 -7.13
C ASP A 29 17.85 -14.88 -5.67
N LEU A 30 18.49 -16.01 -5.37
CA LEU A 30 18.99 -16.30 -4.03
C LEU A 30 20.13 -15.36 -3.62
N ASP A 31 20.65 -14.58 -4.56
CA ASP A 31 21.70 -13.58 -4.35
C ASP A 31 21.10 -12.15 -4.21
N ALA A 32 19.76 -12.01 -4.15
CA ALA A 32 19.12 -10.71 -4.01
C ALA A 32 19.42 -10.12 -2.62
N GLU A 33 20.11 -9.01 -2.59
CA GLU A 33 20.37 -8.25 -1.36
C GLU A 33 19.08 -7.62 -0.80
N VAL A 34 18.97 -7.58 0.52
CA VAL A 34 17.92 -6.81 1.20
C VAL A 34 18.18 -5.32 0.96
N LYS A 35 17.22 -4.66 0.31
CA LYS A 35 17.26 -3.22 0.06
C LYS A 35 16.24 -2.52 0.94
N SER A 36 16.64 -1.41 1.54
CA SER A 36 15.73 -0.51 2.26
C SER A 36 15.74 0.86 1.60
N THR A 37 14.57 1.49 1.53
CA THR A 37 14.40 2.83 0.99
C THR A 37 13.57 3.63 1.99
N GLU A 38 14.07 4.79 2.41
CA GLU A 38 13.27 5.73 3.21
C GLU A 38 12.25 6.38 2.28
N LEU A 39 10.97 6.17 2.54
CA LEU A 39 9.88 6.69 1.71
C LEU A 39 9.44 8.09 2.14
N LEU A 40 9.54 8.41 3.44
CA LEU A 40 9.14 9.69 3.99
C LEU A 40 9.88 9.95 5.32
N ARG A 41 10.32 11.18 5.52
CA ARG A 41 10.75 11.71 6.80
C ARG A 41 10.25 13.14 6.92
N THR A 42 9.40 13.42 7.91
CA THR A 42 8.81 14.75 8.09
C THR A 42 8.42 14.98 9.55
N SER A 43 8.40 16.24 9.97
CA SER A 43 7.77 16.74 11.18
C SER A 43 6.52 17.57 10.90
N GLN A 44 6.05 17.56 9.63
CA GLN A 44 4.92 18.34 9.18
C GLN A 44 3.87 17.46 8.50
N SER A 45 2.61 17.85 8.63
CA SER A 45 1.50 17.31 7.85
C SER A 45 1.58 17.75 6.38
N TRP A 46 0.73 17.16 5.53
CA TRP A 46 0.74 17.39 4.08
C TRP A 46 0.53 18.87 3.69
N ASN A 47 -0.07 19.67 4.55
CA ASN A 47 -0.30 21.12 4.32
C ASN A 47 0.78 22.02 4.97
N GLY A 48 1.84 21.43 5.52
CA GLY A 48 2.98 22.14 6.10
C GLY A 48 2.82 22.56 7.57
N ILE A 49 1.72 22.17 8.24
CA ILE A 49 1.55 22.41 9.67
C ILE A 49 2.45 21.45 10.45
N GLU A 50 3.18 21.97 11.45
CA GLU A 50 4.01 21.17 12.35
C GLU A 50 3.14 20.13 13.08
N LEU A 51 3.67 18.90 13.19
CA LEU A 51 3.03 17.85 13.96
C LEU A 51 3.10 18.18 15.45
N PRO A 52 2.06 17.85 16.23
CA PRO A 52 2.08 18.04 17.67
C PRO A 52 3.11 17.14 18.36
N ASP A 53 3.42 17.43 19.62
CA ASP A 53 4.16 16.54 20.48
C ASP A 53 3.47 15.17 20.60
N TYR A 54 4.24 14.13 20.90
CA TYR A 54 3.68 12.82 21.19
C TYR A 54 2.73 12.87 22.39
N PRO A 55 1.65 12.07 22.37
CA PRO A 55 0.75 11.95 23.51
C PRO A 55 1.52 11.61 24.79
N GLN A 56 1.21 12.28 25.89
CA GLN A 56 1.87 12.08 27.18
C GLN A 56 1.28 10.90 27.98
N GLY A 57 0.15 10.37 27.53
CA GLY A 57 -0.53 9.22 28.14
C GLY A 57 0.08 7.88 27.71
N ARG A 58 -0.57 6.80 28.17
CA ARG A 58 -0.19 5.46 27.73
C ARG A 58 -0.46 5.30 26.23
N PRO A 59 0.56 4.98 25.42
CA PRO A 59 0.42 4.93 23.98
C PRO A 59 -0.54 3.82 23.53
N GLU A 60 -1.35 4.13 22.54
CA GLU A 60 -2.22 3.20 21.82
C GLU A 60 -1.98 3.37 20.32
N LEU A 61 -1.65 2.28 19.64
CA LEU A 61 -1.46 2.27 18.19
C LEU A 61 -2.73 1.68 17.55
N VAL A 62 -3.31 2.42 16.61
CA VAL A 62 -4.51 1.97 15.90
C VAL A 62 -4.25 1.95 14.41
N ALA A 63 -4.58 0.85 13.75
CA ALA A 63 -4.53 0.73 12.30
C ALA A 63 -5.97 0.61 11.75
N VAL A 64 -6.28 1.44 10.77
CA VAL A 64 -7.60 1.47 10.12
C VAL A 64 -7.45 1.31 8.63
N LYS A 65 -8.27 0.44 8.03
CA LYS A 65 -8.41 0.34 6.58
C LYS A 65 -9.67 1.10 6.17
N TYR A 66 -9.49 2.12 5.34
CA TYR A 66 -10.60 2.79 4.65
C TYR A 66 -10.77 2.23 3.25
N MET A 67 -12.04 2.11 2.83
CA MET A 67 -12.41 1.83 1.45
C MET A 67 -13.45 2.88 1.05
N VAL A 68 -13.12 3.74 0.09
CA VAL A 68 -13.99 4.81 -0.38
C VAL A 68 -14.39 4.49 -1.83
N PRO A 69 -15.67 4.14 -2.09
CA PRO A 69 -16.16 3.87 -3.43
C PRO A 69 -15.99 5.09 -4.36
N PRO A 70 -16.00 4.89 -5.69
CA PRO A 70 -16.01 5.99 -6.64
C PRO A 70 -17.17 6.97 -6.39
N GLY A 71 -16.87 8.27 -6.37
CA GLY A 71 -17.82 9.35 -6.15
C GLY A 71 -18.21 9.60 -4.69
N GLU A 72 -17.77 8.75 -3.76
CA GLU A 72 -18.08 8.91 -2.33
C GLU A 72 -17.12 9.90 -1.65
N LYS A 73 -17.65 10.54 -0.62
CA LYS A 73 -16.94 11.51 0.21
C LYS A 73 -16.96 11.06 1.67
N LEU A 74 -15.85 11.28 2.37
CA LEU A 74 -15.83 11.24 3.84
C LEU A 74 -16.43 12.54 4.37
N GLY A 75 -17.13 12.47 5.50
CA GLY A 75 -17.65 13.68 6.15
C GLY A 75 -16.55 14.62 6.63
N TRP A 76 -16.87 15.90 6.83
CA TRP A 76 -15.98 16.85 7.46
C TRP A 76 -15.58 16.36 8.86
N HIS A 77 -14.29 16.32 9.12
CA HIS A 77 -13.73 15.87 10.40
C HIS A 77 -12.37 16.51 10.66
N HIS A 78 -11.92 16.44 11.89
CA HIS A 78 -10.52 16.65 12.23
C HIS A 78 -9.97 15.45 13.00
N HIS A 79 -8.68 15.20 12.88
CA HIS A 79 -7.99 14.20 13.68
C HIS A 79 -7.52 14.80 15.00
N VAL A 80 -7.74 14.07 16.09
CA VAL A 80 -7.21 14.39 17.42
C VAL A 80 -5.87 13.69 17.64
N ALA A 81 -5.72 12.49 17.05
CA ALA A 81 -4.49 11.71 17.11
C ALA A 81 -3.66 11.93 15.85
N MET A 82 -2.33 12.08 16.04
CA MET A 82 -1.36 12.10 14.95
C MET A 82 -1.48 10.82 14.13
N ASN A 83 -1.52 10.96 12.81
CA ASN A 83 -1.67 9.82 11.93
C ASN A 83 -1.00 10.02 10.57
N HIS A 84 -0.66 8.89 9.97
CA HIS A 84 -0.14 8.81 8.62
C HIS A 84 -0.66 7.55 7.95
N GLY A 85 -0.65 7.52 6.63
CA GLY A 85 -1.13 6.35 5.92
C GLY A 85 -0.51 6.17 4.55
N VAL A 86 -0.75 5.01 3.98
CA VAL A 86 -0.35 4.68 2.60
C VAL A 86 -1.57 4.36 1.76
N LEU A 87 -1.67 5.01 0.61
CA LEU A 87 -2.69 4.71 -0.38
C LEU A 87 -2.25 3.49 -1.19
N VAL A 88 -2.97 2.39 -1.08
CA VAL A 88 -2.63 1.13 -1.76
C VAL A 88 -3.43 0.90 -3.03
N GLN A 89 -4.48 1.69 -3.26
CA GLN A 89 -5.28 1.64 -4.48
C GLN A 89 -6.02 2.96 -4.70
N GLY A 90 -6.06 3.40 -5.95
CA GLY A 90 -6.86 4.54 -6.41
C GLY A 90 -6.17 5.89 -6.22
N GLU A 91 -6.98 6.94 -6.10
CA GLU A 91 -6.55 8.32 -5.88
C GLU A 91 -7.53 9.01 -4.94
N LEU A 92 -7.04 9.56 -3.83
CA LEU A 92 -7.83 10.29 -2.83
C LEU A 92 -7.53 11.79 -2.94
N THR A 93 -8.55 12.60 -3.02
CA THR A 93 -8.43 14.05 -2.89
C THR A 93 -8.81 14.45 -1.47
N ILE A 94 -7.89 15.08 -0.74
CA ILE A 94 -8.11 15.64 0.59
C ILE A 94 -8.31 17.15 0.44
N ILE A 95 -9.30 17.69 1.12
CA ILE A 95 -9.69 19.10 1.03
C ILE A 95 -9.82 19.64 2.44
N GLY A 96 -9.00 20.65 2.77
CA GLY A 96 -9.08 21.40 4.02
C GLY A 96 -10.25 22.39 3.99
N LEU A 97 -10.80 22.72 5.14
CA LEU A 97 -11.85 23.74 5.26
C LEU A 97 -11.36 25.13 4.82
N ASP A 98 -10.04 25.35 4.82
CA ASP A 98 -9.38 26.54 4.30
C ASP A 98 -9.23 26.55 2.76
N GLY A 99 -9.71 25.52 2.07
CA GLY A 99 -9.65 25.35 0.62
C GLY A 99 -8.34 24.73 0.09
N GLN A 100 -7.35 24.45 0.94
CA GLN A 100 -6.16 23.72 0.51
C GLN A 100 -6.52 22.30 0.09
N THR A 101 -5.86 21.79 -0.93
CA THR A 101 -6.12 20.47 -1.49
C THR A 101 -4.86 19.65 -1.65
N LYS A 102 -4.95 18.37 -1.35
CA LYS A 102 -3.90 17.36 -1.60
C LYS A 102 -4.48 16.18 -2.36
N VAL A 103 -3.87 15.84 -3.47
CA VAL A 103 -4.14 14.57 -4.16
C VAL A 103 -3.10 13.55 -3.74
N VAL A 104 -3.55 12.43 -3.22
CA VAL A 104 -2.72 11.28 -2.81
C VAL A 104 -2.95 10.16 -3.79
N ARG A 105 -1.88 9.59 -4.34
CA ARG A 105 -1.93 8.53 -5.36
C ARG A 105 -1.46 7.19 -4.80
N GLU A 106 -1.77 6.14 -5.53
CA GLU A 106 -1.32 4.78 -5.21
C GLU A 106 0.20 4.72 -4.97
N GLY A 107 0.60 4.15 -3.84
CA GLY A 107 1.98 4.07 -3.35
C GLY A 107 2.45 5.30 -2.56
N GLU A 108 1.72 6.42 -2.58
CA GLU A 108 2.10 7.61 -1.80
C GLU A 108 1.71 7.49 -0.33
N ILE A 109 2.52 8.13 0.51
CA ILE A 109 2.28 8.27 1.94
C ILE A 109 1.72 9.67 2.19
N VAL A 110 0.70 9.76 3.04
CA VAL A 110 0.15 11.01 3.54
C VAL A 110 0.31 11.08 5.05
N VAL A 111 0.70 12.25 5.56
CA VAL A 111 0.64 12.61 6.97
C VAL A 111 -0.50 13.59 7.13
N GLU A 112 -1.52 13.20 7.87
CA GLU A 112 -2.74 14.00 8.01
C GLU A 112 -2.57 15.15 8.99
N MET A 113 -3.45 16.11 8.86
CA MET A 113 -3.54 17.26 9.75
C MET A 113 -4.14 16.87 11.10
N VAL A 114 -3.57 17.36 12.18
CA VAL A 114 -4.17 17.29 13.53
C VAL A 114 -4.88 18.62 13.81
N ASP A 115 -6.04 18.56 14.43
CA ASP A 115 -6.89 19.71 14.80
C ASP A 115 -7.31 20.64 13.64
N ALA A 116 -7.12 20.22 12.40
CA ALA A 116 -7.57 20.96 11.22
C ALA A 116 -8.68 20.23 10.48
N ILE A 117 -9.81 20.92 10.26
CA ILE A 117 -11.00 20.33 9.64
C ILE A 117 -10.76 20.10 8.15
N HIS A 118 -11.06 18.89 7.71
CA HIS A 118 -10.92 18.48 6.32
C HIS A 118 -11.88 17.33 5.99
N HIS A 119 -11.96 16.98 4.73
CA HIS A 119 -12.60 15.77 4.26
C HIS A 119 -11.78 15.13 3.12
N GLY A 120 -12.03 13.86 2.86
CA GLY A 120 -11.48 13.15 1.70
C GLY A 120 -12.58 12.79 0.73
N GLU A 121 -12.29 12.78 -0.57
CA GLU A 121 -13.22 12.30 -1.59
C GLU A 121 -12.52 11.48 -2.67
N ASN A 122 -13.24 10.50 -3.18
CA ASN A 122 -12.82 9.71 -4.33
C ASN A 122 -13.44 10.27 -5.61
N ARG A 123 -12.68 11.10 -6.33
CA ARG A 123 -13.06 11.65 -7.64
C ARG A 123 -12.76 10.72 -8.81
N GLY A 124 -12.16 9.57 -8.53
CA GLY A 124 -11.76 8.60 -9.54
C GLY A 124 -12.86 7.61 -9.90
N THR A 125 -12.50 6.63 -10.72
CA THR A 125 -13.40 5.56 -11.19
C THR A 125 -13.14 4.21 -10.52
N LYS A 126 -12.11 4.12 -9.68
CA LYS A 126 -11.74 2.93 -8.90
C LYS A 126 -11.96 3.19 -7.42
N PRO A 127 -12.26 2.17 -6.61
CA PRO A 127 -12.26 2.33 -5.16
C PRO A 127 -10.90 2.82 -4.66
N VAL A 128 -10.91 3.72 -3.69
CA VAL A 128 -9.74 4.10 -2.90
C VAL A 128 -9.58 3.09 -1.78
N VAL A 129 -8.38 2.57 -1.58
CA VAL A 129 -8.00 1.77 -0.41
C VAL A 129 -6.83 2.42 0.28
N LEU A 130 -7.03 2.81 1.54
CA LEU A 130 -6.07 3.54 2.34
C LEU A 130 -5.89 2.83 3.69
N TYR A 131 -4.64 2.60 4.09
CA TYR A 131 -4.30 2.12 5.43
C TYR A 131 -3.76 3.30 6.23
N MET A 132 -4.44 3.63 7.32
CA MET A 132 -4.06 4.70 8.25
C MET A 132 -3.56 4.13 9.56
N PHE A 133 -2.50 4.72 10.09
CA PHE A 133 -1.85 4.35 11.36
C PHE A 133 -1.87 5.57 12.28
N TYR A 134 -2.51 5.41 13.44
CA TYR A 134 -2.68 6.46 14.44
C TYR A 134 -1.74 6.21 15.61
N LEU A 135 -1.02 7.26 15.98
CA LEU A 135 -0.27 7.34 17.24
C LEU A 135 -1.17 8.04 18.26
N SER A 136 -1.86 7.26 19.05
CA SER A 136 -2.87 7.74 19.98
C SER A 136 -2.50 7.40 21.41
N GLN A 137 -3.37 7.69 22.33
CA GLN A 137 -3.35 7.23 23.71
C GLN A 137 -4.70 6.66 24.09
N LYS A 138 -4.72 5.84 25.13
CA LYS A 138 -5.94 5.24 25.63
C LYS A 138 -7.02 6.30 25.89
N ASP A 139 -8.25 6.02 25.48
CA ASP A 139 -9.45 6.85 25.65
C ASP A 139 -9.45 8.16 24.83
N LEU A 140 -8.47 8.38 23.92
CA LEU A 140 -8.46 9.49 22.99
C LEU A 140 -9.20 9.10 21.70
N PRO A 141 -10.20 9.87 21.23
CA PRO A 141 -10.81 9.61 19.93
C PRO A 141 -9.80 9.83 18.81
N LEU A 142 -9.90 9.06 17.73
CA LEU A 142 -9.02 9.23 16.56
C LEU A 142 -9.38 10.47 15.75
N SER A 143 -10.68 10.75 15.66
CA SER A 143 -11.21 11.91 14.94
C SER A 143 -12.54 12.37 15.53
N VAL A 144 -12.90 13.61 15.23
CA VAL A 144 -14.19 14.22 15.57
C VAL A 144 -14.86 14.64 14.28
N GLN A 145 -16.15 14.26 14.13
CA GLN A 145 -16.95 14.57 12.95
C GLN A 145 -17.62 15.95 13.10
N HIS A 146 -17.82 16.66 11.98
CA HIS A 146 -18.46 17.96 11.87
C HIS A 146 -19.70 17.90 10.96
N PRO A 147 -20.78 17.23 11.38
CA PRO A 147 -21.99 17.09 10.56
C PRO A 147 -22.73 18.41 10.32
N GLU A 148 -22.41 19.45 11.10
CA GLU A 148 -22.95 20.81 10.94
C GLU A 148 -22.39 21.54 9.71
N ILE A 149 -21.26 21.07 9.14
CA ILE A 149 -20.66 21.66 7.93
C ILE A 149 -21.25 20.93 6.71
N PRO A 150 -21.96 21.64 5.83
CA PRO A 150 -22.56 21.02 4.65
C PRO A 150 -21.48 20.49 3.70
N MET A 151 -21.74 19.33 3.10
CA MET A 151 -20.95 18.79 2.01
C MET A 151 -21.51 19.36 0.69
N GLU A 152 -20.71 20.15 -0.01
CA GLU A 152 -21.05 20.67 -1.34
C GLU A 152 -20.90 19.62 -2.45
#